data_bd5e58bde4c49eabdf528a9c3782d7c1
#
_entry.id   bd5e58bde4c49eabdf528a9c3782d7c1
#
_cell.length_a   1.000
_cell.length_b   1.000
_cell.length_c   1.000
_cell.angle_alpha   90.00
_cell.angle_beta   90.00
_cell.angle_gamma   90.00
#
_symmetry.space_group_name_H-M   'P 1'
#
loop_
_entity.id
_entity.type
_entity.pdbx_description
1 polymer ?
#
loop_
_entity_poly.entity_id
_entity_poly.type
_entity_poly.pdbx_seq_one_letter_code
_entity_poly.pdbx_strand_id
1 'polypeptide(L)'
;AELSAKFAEGDFTAREQLINSNLRLVVSIAKRYRNQGVDFLDLIQGGNNGLIKAVEKFNPEKGRLSTYATSWIKTEIKKTIQDQKSSIRLPRYVGDMVLKMKKFQEEFQQEAGRMPEIEEVAQALGVNNQKVVEIMNSMETPSSLDCPVGTEKEGTLSDMIIDTNISIGDMLERKELSSILKEAISTLTPEEKQVIMYRFGFNGTTEMTLQEVGDALGLTRERVRQIEARSLRKMRKPQAS
;
A
#
# COMPACT_ATOMS: atom_id res chain seq x y z
N ALA A 1 11.04 -44.40 7.82
CA ALA A 1 9.99 -45.33 7.40
C ALA A 1 8.99 -45.59 8.57
N GLU A 2 9.46 -46.10 9.73
CA GLU A 2 8.61 -46.46 10.88
C GLU A 2 7.76 -45.30 11.41
N LEU A 3 8.35 -44.09 11.62
CA LEU A 3 7.63 -42.90 12.09
C LEU A 3 6.57 -42.43 11.10
N SER A 4 6.83 -42.59 9.82
CA SER A 4 5.89 -42.19 8.76
C SER A 4 4.72 -43.18 8.63
N ALA A 5 4.93 -44.47 8.92
CA ALA A 5 3.88 -45.48 9.00
C ALA A 5 2.97 -45.20 10.22
N LYS A 6 3.55 -44.97 11.41
CA LYS A 6 2.80 -44.57 12.63
C LYS A 6 1.99 -43.28 12.46
N PHE A 7 2.51 -42.30 11.75
CA PHE A 7 1.76 -41.08 11.43
C PHE A 7 0.55 -41.36 10.53
N ALA A 8 0.70 -42.25 9.54
CA ALA A 8 -0.42 -42.68 8.69
C ALA A 8 -1.54 -43.41 9.47
N GLU A 9 -1.20 -44.02 10.62
CA GLU A 9 -2.13 -44.65 11.59
C GLU A 9 -2.78 -43.61 12.53
N GLY A 10 -2.42 -42.32 12.44
CA GLY A 10 -3.02 -41.24 13.25
C GLY A 10 -2.22 -40.83 14.49
N ASP A 11 -0.97 -41.25 14.65
CA ASP A 11 -0.11 -40.86 15.77
C ASP A 11 0.50 -39.47 15.56
N PHE A 12 -0.04 -38.45 16.26
CA PHE A 12 0.45 -37.08 16.22
C PHE A 12 1.86 -36.91 16.83
N THR A 13 2.25 -37.78 17.77
CA THR A 13 3.60 -37.74 18.38
C THR A 13 4.65 -38.18 17.36
N ALA A 14 4.33 -39.14 16.50
CA ALA A 14 5.17 -39.56 15.39
C ALA A 14 5.36 -38.43 14.35
N ARG A 15 4.33 -37.59 14.13
CA ARG A 15 4.43 -36.39 13.25
C ARG A 15 5.46 -35.39 13.78
N GLU A 16 5.38 -35.03 15.06
CA GLU A 16 6.32 -34.10 15.69
C GLU A 16 7.74 -34.61 15.67
N GLN A 17 7.97 -35.87 15.98
CA GLN A 17 9.27 -36.51 15.92
C GLN A 17 9.84 -36.51 14.50
N LEU A 18 8.99 -36.74 13.49
CA LEU A 18 9.38 -36.72 12.10
C LEU A 18 9.81 -35.33 11.63
N ILE A 19 9.09 -34.29 12.04
CA ILE A 19 9.44 -32.87 11.77
C ILE A 19 10.76 -32.54 12.46
N ASN A 20 10.86 -32.76 13.77
CA ASN A 20 12.02 -32.36 14.57
C ASN A 20 13.32 -33.04 14.10
N SER A 21 13.25 -34.33 13.70
CA SER A 21 14.41 -35.05 13.18
C SER A 21 14.91 -34.54 11.81
N ASN A 22 14.08 -33.81 11.08
CA ASN A 22 14.40 -33.29 9.75
C ASN A 22 14.66 -31.75 9.69
N LEU A 23 14.67 -31.02 10.82
CA LEU A 23 14.95 -29.57 10.86
C LEU A 23 16.35 -29.24 10.28
N ARG A 24 17.34 -30.11 10.47
CA ARG A 24 18.69 -29.93 9.90
C ARG A 24 18.68 -29.89 8.37
N LEU A 25 17.76 -30.61 7.72
CA LEU A 25 17.58 -30.57 6.28
C LEU A 25 17.11 -29.17 5.84
N VAL A 26 16.16 -28.57 6.57
CA VAL A 26 15.67 -27.21 6.30
C VAL A 26 16.81 -26.20 6.36
N VAL A 27 17.61 -26.24 7.44
CA VAL A 27 18.77 -25.35 7.61
C VAL A 27 19.77 -25.50 6.45
N SER A 28 20.05 -26.73 6.03
CA SER A 28 20.98 -26.99 4.92
C SER A 28 20.50 -26.40 3.58
N ILE A 29 19.19 -26.42 3.35
CA ILE A 29 18.58 -25.84 2.16
C ILE A 29 18.53 -24.31 2.27
N ALA A 30 18.10 -23.76 3.41
CA ALA A 30 17.99 -22.31 3.66
C ALA A 30 19.34 -21.58 3.51
N LYS A 31 20.46 -22.24 3.85
CA LYS A 31 21.81 -21.68 3.66
C LYS A 31 22.09 -21.24 2.22
N ARG A 32 21.49 -21.87 1.22
CA ARG A 32 21.68 -21.53 -0.21
C ARG A 32 20.94 -20.26 -0.63
N TYR A 33 20.01 -19.79 0.21
CA TYR A 33 19.17 -18.62 -0.06
C TYR A 33 19.55 -17.40 0.81
N ARG A 34 20.71 -17.46 1.50
CA ARG A 34 21.25 -16.34 2.24
C ARG A 34 21.48 -15.11 1.35
N ASN A 35 21.47 -13.94 1.94
CA ASN A 35 21.78 -12.67 1.29
C ASN A 35 20.79 -12.28 0.16
N GLN A 36 19.55 -12.75 0.23
CA GLN A 36 18.50 -12.38 -0.72
C GLN A 36 17.53 -11.31 -0.19
N GLY A 37 17.94 -10.55 0.84
CA GLY A 37 17.13 -9.46 1.41
C GLY A 37 16.13 -9.90 2.48
N VAL A 38 16.26 -11.14 2.98
CA VAL A 38 15.42 -11.71 4.07
C VAL A 38 16.34 -12.28 5.13
N ASP A 39 15.96 -12.13 6.41
CA ASP A 39 16.74 -12.69 7.51
C ASP A 39 16.82 -14.22 7.43
N PHE A 40 17.96 -14.75 7.89
CA PHE A 40 18.21 -16.20 7.79
C PHE A 40 17.24 -17.03 8.64
N LEU A 41 16.82 -16.50 9.80
CA LEU A 41 15.85 -17.17 10.66
C LEU A 41 14.47 -17.25 10.00
N ASP A 42 14.07 -16.20 9.27
CA ASP A 42 12.81 -16.17 8.54
C ASP A 42 12.81 -17.18 7.37
N LEU A 43 13.96 -17.34 6.69
CA LEU A 43 14.13 -18.38 5.67
C LEU A 43 14.01 -19.79 6.26
N ILE A 44 14.58 -20.03 7.45
CA ILE A 44 14.45 -21.31 8.15
C ILE A 44 12.99 -21.54 8.50
N GLN A 45 12.29 -20.52 9.04
CA GLN A 45 10.89 -20.64 9.43
C GLN A 45 9.98 -20.89 8.24
N GLY A 46 10.21 -20.18 7.11
CA GLY A 46 9.54 -20.47 5.85
C GLY A 46 9.78 -21.91 5.38
N GLY A 47 11.03 -22.39 5.49
CA GLY A 47 11.39 -23.76 5.17
C GLY A 47 10.74 -24.79 6.10
N ASN A 48 10.60 -24.50 7.41
CA ASN A 48 9.90 -25.35 8.36
C ASN A 48 8.41 -25.51 7.97
N ASN A 49 7.76 -24.44 7.54
CA ASN A 49 6.38 -24.50 7.02
C ASN A 49 6.29 -25.43 5.80
N GLY A 50 7.34 -25.41 4.92
CA GLY A 50 7.45 -26.33 3.80
C GLY A 50 7.62 -27.79 4.23
N LEU A 51 8.46 -28.05 5.26
CA LEU A 51 8.65 -29.38 5.83
C LEU A 51 7.35 -29.92 6.43
N ILE A 52 6.61 -29.11 7.20
CA ILE A 52 5.33 -29.47 7.79
C ILE A 52 4.33 -29.93 6.72
N LYS A 53 4.16 -29.12 5.66
CA LYS A 53 3.30 -29.46 4.53
C LYS A 53 3.75 -30.73 3.80
N ALA A 54 5.08 -30.93 3.70
CA ALA A 54 5.62 -32.13 3.10
C ALA A 54 5.30 -33.38 3.93
N VAL A 55 5.46 -33.32 5.24
CA VAL A 55 5.14 -34.44 6.16
C VAL A 55 3.67 -34.82 6.08
N GLU A 56 2.77 -33.84 6.03
CA GLU A 56 1.31 -34.04 5.95
C GLU A 56 0.88 -34.77 4.65
N LYS A 57 1.60 -34.54 3.56
CA LYS A 57 1.25 -35.07 2.23
C LYS A 57 2.18 -36.24 1.79
N PHE A 58 3.07 -36.67 2.68
CA PHE A 58 4.05 -37.68 2.33
C PHE A 58 3.45 -39.07 2.34
N ASN A 59 3.70 -39.83 1.26
CA ASN A 59 3.42 -41.26 1.19
C ASN A 59 4.75 -42.06 1.22
N PRO A 60 4.97 -42.89 2.25
CA PRO A 60 6.20 -43.63 2.44
C PRO A 60 6.48 -44.67 1.33
N GLU A 61 5.44 -45.14 0.64
CA GLU A 61 5.58 -46.12 -0.45
C GLU A 61 6.25 -45.51 -1.70
N LYS A 62 6.15 -44.19 -1.88
CA LYS A 62 6.64 -43.49 -3.09
C LYS A 62 8.11 -43.05 -3.03
N GLY A 63 8.79 -43.25 -1.88
CA GLY A 63 10.20 -42.89 -1.79
C GLY A 63 10.64 -42.28 -0.47
N ARG A 64 11.79 -41.60 -0.48
CA ARG A 64 12.37 -41.01 0.73
C ARG A 64 11.74 -39.64 1.05
N LEU A 65 11.43 -39.40 2.31
CA LEU A 65 10.89 -38.07 2.78
C LEU A 65 11.83 -36.92 2.39
N SER A 66 13.14 -37.07 2.53
CA SER A 66 14.11 -36.01 2.23
C SER A 66 14.04 -35.54 0.78
N THR A 67 13.84 -36.44 -0.18
CA THR A 67 13.67 -36.09 -1.60
C THR A 67 12.36 -35.30 -1.83
N TYR A 68 11.27 -35.78 -1.26
CA TYR A 68 9.96 -35.16 -1.38
C TYR A 68 9.92 -33.82 -0.69
N ALA A 69 10.38 -33.74 0.58
CA ALA A 69 10.38 -32.52 1.38
C ALA A 69 11.25 -31.40 0.78
N THR A 70 12.34 -31.74 0.10
CA THR A 70 13.24 -30.74 -0.51
C THR A 70 12.52 -29.80 -1.47
N SER A 71 11.59 -30.31 -2.28
CA SER A 71 10.82 -29.48 -3.23
C SER A 71 9.86 -28.53 -2.51
N TRP A 72 9.17 -29.02 -1.46
CA TRP A 72 8.28 -28.21 -0.64
C TRP A 72 9.03 -27.13 0.14
N ILE A 73 10.15 -27.49 0.77
CA ILE A 73 11.01 -26.56 1.51
C ILE A 73 11.49 -25.44 0.58
N LYS A 74 12.01 -25.77 -0.62
CA LYS A 74 12.45 -24.77 -1.60
C LYS A 74 11.32 -23.86 -2.04
N THR A 75 10.13 -24.39 -2.25
CA THR A 75 8.96 -23.61 -2.68
C THR A 75 8.54 -22.62 -1.61
N GLU A 76 8.45 -23.05 -0.34
CA GLU A 76 8.07 -22.16 0.75
C GLU A 76 9.16 -21.12 1.07
N ILE A 77 10.45 -21.46 0.99
CA ILE A 77 11.55 -20.49 1.13
C ILE A 77 11.45 -19.40 0.04
N LYS A 78 11.30 -19.81 -1.24
CA LYS A 78 11.14 -18.85 -2.34
C LYS A 78 9.92 -17.94 -2.12
N LYS A 79 8.82 -18.50 -1.62
CA LYS A 79 7.63 -17.75 -1.26
C LYS A 79 7.90 -16.73 -0.15
N THR A 80 8.62 -17.12 0.90
CA THR A 80 9.02 -16.24 2.00
C THR A 80 9.88 -15.08 1.49
N ILE A 81 10.85 -15.37 0.60
CA ILE A 81 11.68 -14.34 -0.03
C ILE A 81 10.82 -13.36 -0.83
N GLN A 82 9.91 -13.86 -1.65
CA GLN A 82 9.03 -13.01 -2.47
C GLN A 82 8.09 -12.15 -1.62
N ASP A 83 7.61 -12.68 -0.49
CA ASP A 83 6.69 -11.98 0.41
C ASP A 83 7.38 -10.95 1.32
N GLN A 84 8.68 -11.10 1.65
CA GLN A 84 9.39 -10.31 2.68
C GLN A 84 10.59 -9.50 2.15
N LYS A 85 11.06 -9.74 0.94
CA LYS A 85 12.24 -9.08 0.38
C LYS A 85 12.06 -7.56 0.25
N SER A 86 10.86 -7.10 -0.04
CA SER A 86 10.55 -5.68 -0.27
C SER A 86 9.79 -5.10 0.93
N SER A 87 10.14 -3.87 1.35
CA SER A 87 9.42 -3.13 2.39
C SER A 87 7.95 -2.91 2.03
N ILE A 88 7.68 -2.67 0.75
CA ILE A 88 6.32 -2.62 0.20
C ILE A 88 6.03 -3.99 -0.41
N ARG A 89 5.07 -4.70 0.20
CA ARG A 89 4.68 -6.03 -0.27
C ARG A 89 4.04 -5.95 -1.67
N LEU A 90 4.59 -6.69 -2.61
CA LEU A 90 4.04 -6.83 -3.95
C LEU A 90 3.20 -8.11 -4.07
N PRO A 91 2.09 -8.10 -4.83
CA PRO A 91 1.38 -9.32 -5.21
C PRO A 91 2.30 -10.26 -5.98
N ARG A 92 2.12 -11.58 -5.80
CA ARG A 92 3.02 -12.59 -6.39
C ARG A 92 3.10 -12.51 -7.90
N TYR A 93 1.96 -12.30 -8.58
CA TYR A 93 1.95 -12.20 -10.04
C TYR A 93 2.84 -11.05 -10.55
N VAL A 94 2.95 -9.93 -9.79
CA VAL A 94 3.86 -8.82 -10.11
C VAL A 94 5.31 -9.28 -9.93
N GLY A 95 5.63 -9.97 -8.83
CA GLY A 95 6.95 -10.52 -8.60
C GLY A 95 7.40 -11.51 -9.68
N ASP A 96 6.49 -12.36 -10.15
CA ASP A 96 6.76 -13.30 -11.26
C ASP A 96 6.98 -12.56 -12.59
N MET A 97 6.23 -11.47 -12.84
CA MET A 97 6.44 -10.61 -14.01
C MET A 97 7.79 -9.89 -13.95
N VAL A 98 8.18 -9.38 -12.77
CA VAL A 98 9.50 -8.77 -12.55
C VAL A 98 10.63 -9.75 -12.87
N LEU A 99 10.52 -10.99 -12.41
CA LEU A 99 11.51 -12.02 -12.70
C LEU A 99 11.61 -12.35 -14.20
N LYS A 100 10.46 -12.47 -14.87
CA LYS A 100 10.41 -12.69 -16.33
C LYS A 100 11.01 -11.52 -17.09
N MET A 101 10.69 -10.28 -16.67
CA MET A 101 11.22 -9.07 -17.28
C MET A 101 12.74 -9.00 -17.15
N LYS A 102 13.29 -9.24 -15.94
CA LYS A 102 14.75 -9.25 -15.74
C LYS A 102 15.44 -10.30 -16.60
N LYS A 103 14.87 -11.51 -16.63
CA LYS A 103 15.44 -12.58 -17.45
C LYS A 103 15.44 -12.21 -18.93
N PHE A 104 14.35 -11.65 -19.45
CA PHE A 104 14.28 -11.16 -20.83
C PHE A 104 15.30 -10.05 -21.09
N GLN A 105 15.45 -9.09 -20.17
CA GLN A 105 16.42 -8.00 -20.29
C GLN A 105 17.85 -8.53 -20.35
N GLU A 106 18.20 -9.50 -19.50
CA GLU A 106 19.53 -10.15 -19.49
C GLU A 106 19.80 -10.90 -20.80
N GLU A 107 18.83 -11.70 -21.28
CA GLU A 107 18.93 -12.45 -22.54
C GLU A 107 19.07 -11.50 -23.74
N PHE A 108 18.22 -10.49 -23.82
CA PHE A 108 18.22 -9.49 -24.88
C PHE A 108 19.54 -8.67 -24.91
N GLN A 109 20.04 -8.30 -23.74
CA GLN A 109 21.30 -7.57 -23.63
C GLN A 109 22.49 -8.42 -24.09
N GLN A 110 22.47 -9.74 -23.84
CA GLN A 110 23.50 -10.65 -24.34
C GLN A 110 23.44 -10.84 -25.86
N GLU A 111 22.25 -10.86 -26.46
CA GLU A 111 22.04 -11.05 -27.90
C GLU A 111 22.22 -9.77 -28.71
N ALA A 112 21.59 -8.68 -28.28
CA ALA A 112 21.52 -7.42 -29.02
C ALA A 112 22.57 -6.37 -28.60
N GLY A 113 23.26 -6.59 -27.44
CA GLY A 113 24.25 -5.66 -26.90
C GLY A 113 23.69 -4.34 -26.38
N ARG A 114 22.36 -4.17 -26.33
CA ARG A 114 21.65 -2.99 -25.81
C ARG A 114 20.52 -3.40 -24.86
N MET A 115 20.02 -2.46 -24.06
CA MET A 115 18.80 -2.66 -23.27
C MET A 115 17.57 -2.68 -24.17
N PRO A 116 16.56 -3.53 -23.90
CA PRO A 116 15.32 -3.54 -24.64
C PRO A 116 14.48 -2.30 -24.36
N GLU A 117 13.76 -1.82 -25.35
CA GLU A 117 12.76 -0.76 -25.21
C GLU A 117 11.49 -1.29 -24.54
N ILE A 118 10.66 -0.35 -24.01
CA ILE A 118 9.41 -0.72 -23.29
C ILE A 118 8.50 -1.55 -24.19
N GLU A 119 8.44 -1.22 -25.47
CA GLU A 119 7.61 -1.93 -26.45
C GLU A 119 8.07 -3.38 -26.69
N GLU A 120 9.38 -3.61 -26.75
CA GLU A 120 9.97 -4.93 -26.91
C GLU A 120 9.69 -5.81 -25.69
N VAL A 121 9.81 -5.22 -24.47
CA VAL A 121 9.48 -5.88 -23.22
C VAL A 121 7.98 -6.23 -23.15
N ALA A 122 7.11 -5.27 -23.54
CA ALA A 122 5.67 -5.46 -23.55
C ALA A 122 5.25 -6.60 -24.49
N GLN A 123 5.85 -6.66 -25.67
CA GLN A 123 5.60 -7.72 -26.65
C GLN A 123 6.08 -9.09 -26.13
N ALA A 124 7.27 -9.15 -25.53
CA ALA A 124 7.84 -10.40 -24.99
C ALA A 124 7.02 -10.94 -23.80
N LEU A 125 6.50 -10.06 -22.95
CA LEU A 125 5.69 -10.43 -21.79
C LEU A 125 4.19 -10.60 -22.12
N GLY A 126 3.75 -10.19 -23.32
CA GLY A 126 2.34 -10.21 -23.71
C GLY A 126 1.45 -9.26 -22.91
N VAL A 127 1.98 -8.09 -22.50
CA VAL A 127 1.28 -7.08 -21.71
C VAL A 127 1.30 -5.71 -22.38
N ASN A 128 0.45 -4.79 -21.93
CA ASN A 128 0.42 -3.41 -22.43
C ASN A 128 1.64 -2.61 -21.90
N ASN A 129 2.12 -1.62 -22.67
CA ASN A 129 3.22 -0.71 -22.32
C ASN A 129 3.00 -0.05 -20.94
N GLN A 130 1.77 0.40 -20.65
CA GLN A 130 1.43 0.96 -19.32
C GLN A 130 1.72 -0.02 -18.18
N LYS A 131 1.42 -1.31 -18.39
CA LYS A 131 1.69 -2.35 -17.38
C LYS A 131 3.17 -2.58 -17.17
N VAL A 132 3.99 -2.49 -18.23
CA VAL A 132 5.46 -2.56 -18.10
C VAL A 132 5.97 -1.41 -17.25
N VAL A 133 5.49 -0.17 -17.48
CA VAL A 133 5.88 1.01 -16.69
C VAL A 133 5.45 0.85 -15.21
N GLU A 134 4.24 0.37 -14.93
CA GLU A 134 3.80 0.09 -13.56
C GLU A 134 4.70 -0.94 -12.86
N ILE A 135 5.10 -2.00 -13.58
CA ILE A 135 6.01 -3.02 -13.05
C ILE A 135 7.39 -2.41 -12.79
N MET A 136 7.92 -1.58 -13.70
CA MET A 136 9.20 -0.91 -13.52
C MET A 136 9.18 0.02 -12.29
N ASN A 137 8.16 0.84 -12.14
CA ASN A 137 7.98 1.71 -10.96
C ASN A 137 7.86 0.90 -9.65
N SER A 138 7.23 -0.29 -9.71
CA SER A 138 7.11 -1.16 -8.53
C SER A 138 8.42 -1.86 -8.13
N MET A 139 9.43 -1.84 -8.99
CA MET A 139 10.77 -2.37 -8.71
C MET A 139 11.66 -1.38 -7.95
N GLU A 140 11.30 -0.10 -7.91
CA GLU A 140 12.05 0.90 -7.17
C GLU A 140 12.04 0.56 -5.67
N THR A 141 13.23 0.53 -5.08
CA THR A 141 13.36 0.30 -3.65
C THR A 141 13.24 1.61 -2.90
N PRO A 142 12.46 1.67 -1.81
CA PRO A 142 12.41 2.85 -0.97
C PRO A 142 13.79 3.21 -0.42
N SER A 143 14.13 4.50 -0.47
CA SER A 143 15.35 5.02 0.17
C SER A 143 15.14 5.21 1.67
N SER A 144 16.22 5.05 2.46
CA SER A 144 16.15 5.34 3.90
C SER A 144 16.02 6.85 4.14
N LEU A 145 15.13 7.23 5.03
CA LEU A 145 15.01 8.63 5.48
C LEU A 145 16.21 9.07 6.33
N ASP A 146 16.92 8.13 6.96
CA ASP A 146 18.13 8.41 7.74
C ASP A 146 19.38 8.54 6.87
N CYS A 147 19.22 8.46 5.54
CA CYS A 147 20.34 8.64 4.63
C CYS A 147 20.92 10.05 4.77
N PRO A 148 22.23 10.20 5.03
CA PRO A 148 22.86 11.52 5.17
C PRO A 148 22.86 12.25 3.82
N VAL A 149 22.51 13.52 3.83
CA VAL A 149 22.46 14.39 2.66
C VAL A 149 23.52 15.49 2.78
N GLY A 150 24.19 15.80 1.67
CA GLY A 150 25.21 16.83 1.59
C GLY A 150 26.64 16.33 1.78
N THR A 151 27.60 17.21 1.50
CA THR A 151 29.05 16.92 1.56
C THR A 151 29.57 16.78 2.98
N GLU A 152 28.97 17.46 3.94
CA GLU A 152 29.38 17.47 5.35
C GLU A 152 28.61 16.48 6.23
N LYS A 153 27.58 15.79 5.68
CA LYS A 153 26.75 14.79 6.36
C LYS A 153 26.02 15.32 7.61
N GLU A 154 25.75 16.62 7.69
CA GLU A 154 25.14 17.26 8.85
C GLU A 154 23.61 17.14 8.91
N GLY A 155 22.97 16.63 7.85
CA GLY A 155 21.52 16.43 7.79
C GLY A 155 21.12 15.07 7.23
N THR A 156 19.90 14.66 7.50
CA THR A 156 19.28 13.46 6.96
C THR A 156 18.24 13.79 5.88
N LEU A 157 17.86 12.82 5.05
CA LEU A 157 16.82 13.02 4.05
C LEU A 157 15.48 13.38 4.73
N SER A 158 15.23 12.90 5.95
CA SER A 158 14.02 13.22 6.72
C SER A 158 13.92 14.72 7.06
N ASP A 159 15.04 15.41 7.27
CA ASP A 159 15.06 16.84 7.60
C ASP A 159 14.66 17.72 6.42
N MET A 160 14.74 17.19 5.20
CA MET A 160 14.37 17.88 3.97
C MET A 160 12.88 17.72 3.60
N ILE A 161 12.19 16.78 4.23
CA ILE A 161 10.78 16.50 3.95
C ILE A 161 9.91 17.46 4.73
N ILE A 162 9.18 18.30 4.01
CA ILE A 162 8.25 19.28 4.62
C ILE A 162 7.01 18.55 5.12
N ASP A 163 6.63 18.83 6.37
CA ASP A 163 5.35 18.38 6.91
C ASP A 163 4.21 19.11 6.19
N THR A 164 3.38 18.36 5.47
CA THR A 164 2.21 18.86 4.74
C THR A 164 0.95 18.98 5.62
N ASN A 165 1.03 18.62 6.88
CA ASN A 165 -0.07 18.80 7.79
C ASN A 165 -0.34 20.30 8.03
N ILE A 166 -1.61 20.62 8.26
CA ILE A 166 -2.01 21.98 8.57
C ILE A 166 -1.31 22.43 9.85
N SER A 167 -0.58 23.57 9.78
CA SER A 167 0.09 24.09 10.96
C SER A 167 -0.92 24.44 12.06
N ILE A 168 -0.45 24.42 13.32
CA ILE A 168 -1.28 24.80 14.47
C ILE A 168 -1.80 26.24 14.30
N GLY A 169 -0.98 27.13 13.71
CA GLY A 169 -1.36 28.50 13.37
C GLY A 169 -2.55 28.55 12.40
N ASP A 170 -2.45 27.80 11.28
CA ASP A 170 -3.53 27.75 10.30
C ASP A 170 -4.81 27.11 10.86
N MET A 171 -4.69 26.13 11.75
CA MET A 171 -5.84 25.54 12.45
C MET A 171 -6.52 26.56 13.36
N LEU A 172 -5.74 27.36 14.08
CA LEU A 172 -6.26 28.41 14.96
C LEU A 172 -6.97 29.49 14.16
N GLU A 173 -6.32 29.98 13.10
CA GLU A 173 -6.89 30.98 12.18
C GLU A 173 -8.21 30.51 11.57
N ARG A 174 -8.27 29.27 11.07
CA ARG A 174 -9.51 28.67 10.56
C ARG A 174 -10.60 28.57 11.62
N LYS A 175 -10.24 28.29 12.87
CA LYS A 175 -11.16 28.19 13.98
C LYS A 175 -11.71 29.58 14.35
N GLU A 176 -10.86 30.60 14.37
CA GLU A 176 -11.26 31.99 14.58
C GLU A 176 -12.18 32.49 13.46
N LEU A 177 -11.80 32.28 12.20
CA LEU A 177 -12.65 32.61 11.05
C LEU A 177 -14.00 31.90 11.10
N SER A 178 -14.04 30.64 11.50
CA SER A 178 -15.29 29.90 11.70
C SER A 178 -16.15 30.49 12.81
N SER A 179 -15.52 30.96 13.90
CA SER A 179 -16.22 31.60 15.00
C SER A 179 -16.85 32.95 14.57
N ILE A 180 -16.05 33.81 13.92
CA ILE A 180 -16.49 35.10 13.37
C ILE A 180 -17.65 34.90 12.37
N LEU A 181 -17.53 33.89 11.50
CA LEU A 181 -18.57 33.59 10.53
C LEU A 181 -19.87 33.12 11.19
N LYS A 182 -19.78 32.26 12.21
CA LYS A 182 -20.96 31.82 12.99
C LYS A 182 -21.65 33.00 13.70
N GLU A 183 -20.88 33.92 14.25
CA GLU A 183 -21.40 35.13 14.88
C GLU A 183 -22.08 36.01 13.85
N ALA A 184 -21.46 36.29 12.70
CA ALA A 184 -22.06 37.04 11.61
C ALA A 184 -23.38 36.42 11.10
N ILE A 185 -23.42 35.08 10.95
CA ILE A 185 -24.65 34.37 10.56
C ILE A 185 -25.74 34.47 11.66
N SER A 186 -25.37 34.56 12.93
CA SER A 186 -26.33 34.68 14.03
C SER A 186 -27.10 35.99 14.00
N THR A 187 -26.55 37.03 13.39
CA THR A 187 -27.21 38.36 13.24
C THR A 187 -28.26 38.41 12.13
N LEU A 188 -28.32 37.37 11.28
CA LEU A 188 -29.27 37.30 10.18
C LEU A 188 -30.66 36.82 10.64
N THR A 189 -31.70 37.25 9.93
CA THR A 189 -33.06 36.72 10.14
C THR A 189 -33.13 35.25 9.69
N PRO A 190 -34.09 34.45 10.17
CA PRO A 190 -34.21 33.04 9.78
C PRO A 190 -34.24 32.80 8.26
N GLU A 191 -34.93 33.65 7.52
CA GLU A 191 -35.02 33.59 6.06
C GLU A 191 -33.67 33.89 5.39
N GLU A 192 -33.00 34.96 5.83
CA GLU A 192 -31.66 35.34 5.34
C GLU A 192 -30.63 34.24 5.61
N LYS A 193 -30.71 33.63 6.79
CA LYS A 193 -29.85 32.53 7.20
C LYS A 193 -30.05 31.31 6.30
N GLN A 194 -31.28 30.89 6.01
CA GLN A 194 -31.57 29.77 5.13
C GLN A 194 -31.02 29.99 3.71
N VAL A 195 -31.24 31.18 3.14
CA VAL A 195 -30.73 31.54 1.81
C VAL A 195 -29.20 31.43 1.77
N ILE A 196 -28.49 31.98 2.76
CA ILE A 196 -27.02 31.90 2.82
C ILE A 196 -26.54 30.46 3.01
N MET A 197 -27.23 29.67 3.88
CA MET A 197 -26.85 28.28 4.10
C MET A 197 -26.97 27.41 2.85
N TYR A 198 -28.06 27.54 2.10
CA TYR A 198 -28.23 26.80 0.85
C TYR A 198 -27.30 27.31 -0.25
N ARG A 199 -27.06 28.61 -0.35
CA ARG A 199 -26.24 29.22 -1.38
C ARG A 199 -24.76 28.79 -1.28
N PHE A 200 -24.21 28.76 -0.07
CA PHE A 200 -22.78 28.51 0.21
C PHE A 200 -22.52 27.12 0.78
N GLY A 201 -23.50 26.25 0.86
CA GLY A 201 -23.30 24.86 1.26
C GLY A 201 -22.87 24.67 2.72
N PHE A 202 -23.32 25.50 3.64
CA PHE A 202 -23.03 25.32 5.06
C PHE A 202 -23.74 24.09 5.62
N ASN A 203 -23.15 23.47 6.65
CA ASN A 203 -23.64 22.23 7.29
C ASN A 203 -23.59 20.97 6.41
N GLY A 204 -22.67 20.91 5.45
CA GLY A 204 -22.49 19.71 4.62
C GLY A 204 -23.48 19.57 3.47
N THR A 205 -24.25 20.62 3.19
CA THR A 205 -25.05 20.70 1.95
C THR A 205 -24.17 21.16 0.79
N THR A 206 -24.49 20.72 -0.43
CA THR A 206 -23.81 21.21 -1.66
C THR A 206 -24.23 22.64 -1.95
N GLU A 207 -23.29 23.44 -2.50
CA GLU A 207 -23.60 24.81 -2.98
C GLU A 207 -24.69 24.76 -4.05
N MET A 208 -25.73 25.62 -3.88
CA MET A 208 -26.86 25.72 -4.79
C MET A 208 -26.82 26.99 -5.60
N THR A 209 -27.32 26.94 -6.83
CA THR A 209 -27.54 28.15 -7.65
C THR A 209 -28.69 28.99 -7.14
N LEU A 210 -28.77 30.26 -7.53
CA LEU A 210 -29.87 31.14 -7.12
C LEU A 210 -31.28 30.60 -7.51
N GLN A 211 -31.35 29.86 -8.62
CA GLN A 211 -32.59 29.22 -9.08
C GLN A 211 -32.98 28.07 -8.17
N GLU A 212 -32.04 27.17 -7.89
CA GLU A 212 -32.26 26.00 -7.01
C GLU A 212 -32.63 26.41 -5.60
N VAL A 213 -31.99 27.45 -5.05
CA VAL A 213 -32.39 28.03 -3.75
C VAL A 213 -33.79 28.60 -3.81
N GLY A 214 -34.15 29.28 -4.92
CA GLY A 214 -35.53 29.78 -5.15
C GLY A 214 -36.55 28.65 -5.16
N ASP A 215 -36.28 27.60 -5.91
CA ASP A 215 -37.14 26.41 -6.03
C ASP A 215 -37.29 25.71 -4.66
N ALA A 216 -36.23 25.62 -3.86
CA ALA A 216 -36.23 24.99 -2.54
C ALA A 216 -37.01 25.79 -1.49
N LEU A 217 -36.97 27.11 -1.57
CA LEU A 217 -37.61 28.01 -0.60
C LEU A 217 -38.97 28.61 -1.08
N GLY A 218 -39.40 28.28 -2.31
CA GLY A 218 -40.61 28.82 -2.91
C GLY A 218 -40.50 30.33 -3.26
N LEU A 219 -39.28 30.80 -3.59
CA LEU A 219 -38.99 32.20 -3.90
C LEU A 219 -38.55 32.36 -5.36
N THR A 220 -38.75 33.56 -5.92
CA THR A 220 -38.21 33.86 -7.25
C THR A 220 -36.69 34.06 -7.18
N ARG A 221 -35.99 33.71 -8.27
CA ARG A 221 -34.53 33.90 -8.39
C ARG A 221 -34.09 35.33 -8.02
N GLU A 222 -34.83 36.34 -8.49
CA GLU A 222 -34.49 37.74 -8.19
C GLU A 222 -34.68 38.05 -6.71
N ARG A 223 -35.69 37.47 -6.07
CA ARG A 223 -35.89 37.62 -4.62
C ARG A 223 -34.75 37.01 -3.82
N VAL A 224 -34.30 35.83 -4.18
CA VAL A 224 -33.12 35.16 -3.58
C VAL A 224 -31.87 36.04 -3.71
N ARG A 225 -31.64 36.64 -4.90
CA ARG A 225 -30.51 37.56 -5.14
C ARG A 225 -30.56 38.79 -4.26
N GLN A 226 -31.75 39.37 -4.07
CA GLN A 226 -31.94 40.54 -3.18
C GLN A 226 -31.65 40.17 -1.73
N ILE A 227 -32.15 39.03 -1.25
CA ILE A 227 -31.90 38.53 0.10
C ILE A 227 -30.43 38.30 0.32
N GLU A 228 -29.75 37.58 -0.62
CA GLU A 228 -28.30 37.33 -0.58
C GLU A 228 -27.50 38.63 -0.47
N ALA A 229 -27.75 39.59 -1.37
CA ALA A 229 -27.05 40.87 -1.36
C ALA A 229 -27.28 41.69 -0.05
N ARG A 230 -28.50 41.64 0.50
CA ARG A 230 -28.84 42.28 1.78
C ARG A 230 -28.12 41.57 2.94
N SER A 231 -28.12 40.26 2.96
CA SER A 231 -27.49 39.47 4.01
C SER A 231 -25.97 39.68 4.04
N LEU A 232 -25.30 39.60 2.86
CA LEU A 232 -23.88 39.89 2.75
C LEU A 232 -23.52 41.32 3.17
N ARG A 233 -24.39 42.31 2.90
CA ARG A 233 -24.16 43.68 3.33
C ARG A 233 -24.30 43.81 4.85
N LYS A 234 -25.19 43.05 5.51
CA LYS A 234 -25.32 43.01 6.97
C LYS A 234 -24.09 42.37 7.61
N MET A 235 -23.61 41.25 7.06
CA MET A 235 -22.43 40.56 7.56
C MET A 235 -21.13 41.37 7.40
N ARG A 236 -21.05 42.27 6.39
CA ARG A 236 -19.89 43.16 6.16
C ARG A 236 -19.79 44.33 7.12
N LYS A 237 -20.88 44.74 7.77
CA LYS A 237 -20.81 45.82 8.76
C LYS A 237 -20.09 45.28 9.99
N PRO A 238 -18.95 45.87 10.40
CA PRO A 238 -18.39 45.56 11.69
C PRO A 238 -19.44 45.89 12.75
N GLN A 239 -19.70 44.96 13.65
CA GLN A 239 -20.48 45.28 14.84
C GLN A 239 -19.66 46.31 15.61
N ALA A 240 -20.08 47.58 15.57
CA ALA A 240 -19.58 48.59 16.48
C ALA A 240 -20.14 48.20 17.86
N SER A 241 -19.29 47.58 18.69
CA SER A 241 -19.49 47.50 20.14
C SER A 241 -18.92 48.71 20.79
#